data_67abde5439124e4ad1d67db78c6381b5
#
_entry.id   67abde5439124e4ad1d67db78c6381b5
#
_cell.length_a   1.000
_cell.length_b   1.000
_cell.length_c   1.000
_cell.angle_alpha   90.00
_cell.angle_beta   90.00
_cell.angle_gamma   90.00
#
_symmetry.space_group_name_H-M   'P 1'
#
loop_
_entity.id
_entity.type
_entity.pdbx_description
1 polymer ?
#
loop_
_entity_poly.entity_id
_entity_poly.type
_entity_poly.pdbx_seq_one_letter_code
_entity_poly.pdbx_strand_id
1 'polypeptide(L)'
;MTMTTEELLRQLKTKQIVIFGAGFVAEMFYRALELHGAEGSLCFCAVTRAGSGQRFHGRPVLSLSEADIREDMLVCLAVHESAEDSLRDTLRPYEAQTVRVYPHLFELLYGAPVRYEAALPLAALLARQDREEYWLVVRYAAVRDYLAGGRDYPRSRELYLRSLELHCGEKTALRRVSQMEALASSVAEEGFRSDRPVRIDEAGRVIDGLHRIACAACLRIETIPALVYPVSPVFDRIFEEKNRLPQRTLRAAGFGEEDMRFLRACAEELFSPTSGGPSPERSRQK
;
A
#
# COMPACT_ATOMS: atom_id res chain seq x y z
N MET A 1 18.58 18.44 -6.76
CA MET A 1 19.07 17.05 -6.90
C MET A 1 18.19 16.17 -6.03
N THR A 2 17.64 15.10 -6.57
CA THR A 2 16.84 14.16 -5.77
C THR A 2 17.80 13.29 -4.95
N MET A 3 17.58 13.19 -3.63
CA MET A 3 18.37 12.34 -2.73
C MET A 3 18.30 10.88 -3.19
N THR A 4 19.40 10.15 -3.16
CA THR A 4 19.42 8.70 -3.41
C THR A 4 19.12 7.91 -2.13
N THR A 5 18.73 6.63 -2.25
CA THR A 5 18.49 5.78 -1.08
C THR A 5 19.78 5.56 -0.27
N GLU A 6 20.93 5.45 -0.94
CA GLU A 6 22.24 5.34 -0.27
C GLU A 6 22.58 6.59 0.53
N GLU A 7 22.34 7.78 -0.04
CA GLU A 7 22.53 9.05 0.65
C GLU A 7 21.61 9.18 1.86
N LEU A 8 20.32 8.79 1.70
CA LEU A 8 19.38 8.74 2.82
C LEU A 8 19.90 7.81 3.92
N LEU A 9 20.31 6.60 3.58
CA LEU A 9 20.81 5.64 4.56
C LEU A 9 22.04 6.15 5.34
N ARG A 10 22.93 6.88 4.66
CA ARG A 10 24.07 7.54 5.32
C ARG A 10 23.60 8.60 6.32
N GLN A 11 22.60 9.42 5.97
CA GLN A 11 22.06 10.43 6.88
C GLN A 11 21.32 9.79 8.07
N LEU A 12 20.57 8.72 7.86
CA LEU A 12 19.86 7.97 8.92
C LEU A 12 20.82 7.41 9.99
N LYS A 13 22.05 7.08 9.61
CA LYS A 13 23.08 6.56 10.55
C LYS A 13 23.84 7.67 11.30
N THR A 14 23.81 8.90 10.83
CA THR A 14 24.65 9.99 11.35
C THR A 14 23.87 11.11 12.01
N LYS A 15 22.57 11.25 11.71
CA LYS A 15 21.71 12.32 12.26
C LYS A 15 20.72 11.77 13.26
N GLN A 16 20.26 12.64 14.16
CA GLN A 16 19.06 12.38 14.95
C GLN A 16 17.83 12.43 14.04
N ILE A 17 16.90 11.51 14.24
CA ILE A 17 15.76 11.30 13.36
C ILE A 17 14.45 11.67 14.09
N VAL A 18 13.60 12.39 13.41
CA VAL A 18 12.18 12.57 13.75
C VAL A 18 11.36 11.90 12.65
N ILE A 19 10.50 10.93 13.00
CA ILE A 19 9.55 10.37 12.04
C ILE A 19 8.28 11.22 12.07
N PHE A 20 7.93 11.86 10.94
CA PHE A 20 6.62 12.48 10.80
C PHE A 20 5.61 11.47 10.25
N GLY A 21 4.69 11.05 11.13
CA GLY A 21 3.72 9.98 10.93
C GLY A 21 3.86 8.90 11.99
N ALA A 22 2.77 8.21 12.29
CA ALA A 22 2.72 7.08 13.23
C ALA A 22 1.81 5.95 12.70
N GLY A 23 1.66 5.89 11.38
CA GLY A 23 0.84 4.91 10.68
C GLY A 23 1.68 3.77 10.06
N PHE A 24 1.06 3.04 9.13
CA PHE A 24 1.67 1.89 8.47
C PHE A 24 3.01 2.19 7.78
N VAL A 25 3.13 3.32 7.08
CA VAL A 25 4.41 3.69 6.42
C VAL A 25 5.50 3.97 7.45
N ALA A 26 5.16 4.61 8.58
CA ALA A 26 6.10 4.81 9.67
C ALA A 26 6.55 3.48 10.29
N GLU A 27 5.64 2.51 10.44
CA GLU A 27 5.98 1.16 10.92
C GLU A 27 6.95 0.47 9.97
N MET A 28 6.68 0.47 8.67
CA MET A 28 7.59 -0.08 7.66
C MET A 28 8.96 0.62 7.68
N PHE A 29 8.96 1.94 7.83
CA PHE A 29 10.19 2.71 7.90
C PHE A 29 10.98 2.41 9.17
N TYR A 30 10.31 2.23 10.31
CA TYR A 30 10.98 1.82 11.54
C TYR A 30 11.66 0.45 11.38
N ARG A 31 11.00 -0.51 10.69
CA ARG A 31 11.61 -1.80 10.35
C ARG A 31 12.84 -1.65 9.44
N ALA A 32 12.80 -0.69 8.51
CA ALA A 32 13.99 -0.36 7.72
C ALA A 32 15.12 0.21 8.59
N LEU A 33 14.83 1.07 9.58
CA LEU A 33 15.82 1.55 10.54
C LEU A 33 16.46 0.40 11.33
N GLU A 34 15.64 -0.54 11.85
CA GLU A 34 16.15 -1.74 12.55
C GLU A 34 17.07 -2.59 11.65
N LEU A 35 16.64 -2.82 10.39
CA LEU A 35 17.42 -3.60 9.42
C LEU A 35 18.82 -3.01 9.17
N HIS A 36 18.90 -1.68 9.21
CA HIS A 36 20.16 -0.97 8.93
C HIS A 36 20.90 -0.50 10.19
N GLY A 37 20.43 -0.86 11.40
CA GLY A 37 21.03 -0.47 12.68
C GLY A 37 20.98 1.04 12.94
N ALA A 38 19.92 1.70 12.48
CA ALA A 38 19.70 3.15 12.63
C ALA A 38 18.53 3.50 13.58
N GLU A 39 17.87 2.52 14.19
CA GLU A 39 16.73 2.70 15.10
C GLU A 39 17.10 3.48 16.38
N GLY A 40 18.35 3.39 16.80
CA GLY A 40 18.90 4.16 17.93
C GLY A 40 18.90 5.67 17.69
N SER A 41 18.93 6.11 16.44
CA SER A 41 18.91 7.53 16.05
C SER A 41 17.50 8.16 16.13
N LEU A 42 16.43 7.36 16.28
CA LEU A 42 15.07 7.85 16.40
C LEU A 42 14.84 8.51 17.77
N CYS A 43 14.55 9.81 17.77
CA CYS A 43 14.24 10.60 18.95
C CYS A 43 12.77 10.47 19.35
N PHE A 44 11.87 10.79 18.43
CA PHE A 44 10.42 10.75 18.63
C PHE A 44 9.68 10.69 17.28
N CYS A 45 8.37 10.43 17.36
CA CYS A 45 7.47 10.63 16.21
C CYS A 45 6.72 11.95 16.37
N ALA A 46 6.54 12.67 15.28
CA ALA A 46 5.69 13.85 15.21
C ALA A 46 4.45 13.55 14.36
N VAL A 47 3.32 14.12 14.75
CA VAL A 47 2.05 14.04 14.02
C VAL A 47 1.32 15.38 14.10
N THR A 48 0.35 15.62 13.23
CA THR A 48 -0.43 16.87 13.27
C THR A 48 -1.19 17.01 14.61
N ARG A 49 -1.70 15.91 15.14
CA ARG A 49 -2.39 15.86 16.45
C ARG A 49 -2.05 14.55 17.15
N ALA A 50 -1.42 14.61 18.30
CA ALA A 50 -1.11 13.44 19.12
C ALA A 50 -2.18 13.21 20.19
N GLY A 51 -2.40 11.94 20.53
CA GLY A 51 -3.09 11.55 21.76
C GLY A 51 -2.15 11.64 22.97
N SER A 52 -2.68 11.95 24.15
CA SER A 52 -1.88 12.02 25.37
C SER A 52 -1.22 10.67 25.66
N GLY A 53 0.10 10.68 25.90
CA GLY A 53 0.88 9.50 26.26
C GLY A 53 1.07 8.46 25.15
N GLN A 54 0.73 8.78 23.91
CA GLN A 54 0.93 7.88 22.78
C GLN A 54 2.43 7.58 22.58
N ARG A 55 2.73 6.31 22.30
CA ARG A 55 4.10 5.86 22.01
C ARG A 55 4.16 5.07 20.71
N PHE A 56 5.30 5.19 20.03
CA PHE A 56 5.66 4.44 18.83
C PHE A 56 7.04 3.80 19.08
N HIS A 57 7.10 2.47 19.13
CA HIS A 57 8.31 1.70 19.47
C HIS A 57 9.05 2.25 20.72
N GLY A 58 8.30 2.54 21.78
CA GLY A 58 8.84 3.09 23.02
C GLY A 58 9.19 4.58 23.00
N ARG A 59 9.20 5.24 21.84
CA ARG A 59 9.44 6.67 21.67
C ARG A 59 8.13 7.46 21.80
N PRO A 60 8.16 8.71 22.31
CA PRO A 60 6.95 9.52 22.41
C PRO A 60 6.41 9.88 21.02
N VAL A 61 5.09 9.98 20.91
CA VAL A 61 4.41 10.58 19.75
C VAL A 61 3.92 11.95 20.18
N LEU A 62 4.45 13.00 19.58
CA LEU A 62 4.20 14.39 19.91
C LEU A 62 3.36 15.07 18.82
N SER A 63 2.53 16.03 19.19
CA SER A 63 1.99 16.95 18.19
C SER A 63 3.12 17.84 17.64
N LEU A 64 3.00 18.26 16.39
CA LEU A 64 4.02 19.11 15.79
C LEU A 64 4.26 20.41 16.58
N SER A 65 3.22 20.93 17.25
CA SER A 65 3.31 22.11 18.11
C SER A 65 4.08 21.89 19.44
N GLU A 66 4.20 20.62 19.87
CA GLU A 66 4.91 20.25 21.10
C GLU A 66 6.32 19.69 20.82
N ALA A 67 6.58 19.38 19.54
CA ALA A 67 7.82 18.75 19.11
C ALA A 67 8.94 19.79 19.04
N ASP A 68 10.05 19.55 19.78
CA ASP A 68 11.28 20.34 19.65
C ASP A 68 12.14 19.79 18.50
N ILE A 69 11.82 20.22 17.26
CA ILE A 69 12.54 19.81 16.05
C ILE A 69 13.65 20.80 15.77
N ARG A 70 14.89 20.42 16.06
CA ARG A 70 16.06 21.26 15.86
C ARG A 70 16.58 21.17 14.41
N GLU A 71 17.33 22.17 13.98
CA GLU A 71 17.87 22.25 12.60
C GLU A 71 18.84 21.12 12.25
N ASP A 72 19.50 20.52 13.24
CA ASP A 72 20.43 19.38 13.04
C ASP A 72 19.73 18.04 12.87
N MET A 73 18.43 17.95 13.14
CA MET A 73 17.63 16.73 13.01
C MET A 73 17.19 16.49 11.57
N LEU A 74 17.00 15.21 11.22
CA LEU A 74 16.40 14.79 9.96
C LEU A 74 14.91 14.48 10.18
N VAL A 75 14.03 15.19 9.49
CA VAL A 75 12.58 14.94 9.52
C VAL A 75 12.23 13.96 8.42
N CYS A 76 11.90 12.74 8.78
CA CYS A 76 11.53 11.65 7.87
C CYS A 76 10.01 11.63 7.69
N LEU A 77 9.52 12.16 6.56
CA LEU A 77 8.08 12.14 6.22
C LEU A 77 7.66 10.72 5.85
N ALA A 78 7.16 9.98 6.84
CA ALA A 78 6.79 8.57 6.73
C ALA A 78 5.27 8.41 6.55
N VAL A 79 4.76 8.91 5.46
CA VAL A 79 3.37 8.80 5.03
C VAL A 79 3.30 8.27 3.60
N HIS A 80 2.15 7.76 3.20
CA HIS A 80 1.93 7.36 1.81
C HIS A 80 1.95 8.60 0.88
N GLU A 81 2.49 8.46 -0.32
CA GLU A 81 2.64 9.57 -1.30
C GLU A 81 1.34 10.37 -1.53
N SER A 82 0.18 9.70 -1.51
CA SER A 82 -1.13 10.36 -1.67
C SER A 82 -1.50 11.34 -0.54
N ALA A 83 -0.79 11.31 0.59
CA ALA A 83 -1.01 12.21 1.72
C ALA A 83 0.03 13.35 1.79
N GLU A 84 1.11 13.27 1.04
CA GLU A 84 2.23 14.21 1.14
C GLU A 84 1.84 15.64 0.78
N ASP A 85 1.07 15.82 -0.30
CA ASP A 85 0.64 17.16 -0.73
C ASP A 85 -0.20 17.87 0.33
N SER A 86 -1.03 17.13 1.05
CA SER A 86 -1.86 17.70 2.13
C SER A 86 -1.05 18.15 3.36
N LEU A 87 0.21 17.72 3.47
CA LEU A 87 1.09 18.02 4.59
C LEU A 87 2.16 19.08 4.23
N ARG A 88 2.24 19.51 2.98
CA ARG A 88 3.25 20.45 2.50
C ARG A 88 3.29 21.73 3.31
N ASP A 89 2.16 22.39 3.51
CA ASP A 89 2.10 23.63 4.28
C ASP A 89 2.43 23.42 5.76
N THR A 90 2.02 22.29 6.32
CA THR A 90 2.31 21.91 7.70
C THR A 90 3.81 21.73 7.94
N LEU A 91 4.53 21.18 6.96
CA LEU A 91 5.97 20.89 7.06
C LEU A 91 6.86 21.99 6.48
N ARG A 92 6.30 23.07 5.94
CA ARG A 92 7.06 24.19 5.38
C ARG A 92 8.16 24.73 6.32
N PRO A 93 7.95 24.87 7.65
CA PRO A 93 9.02 25.34 8.55
C PRO A 93 10.23 24.40 8.62
N TYR A 94 10.05 23.13 8.25
CA TYR A 94 11.07 22.08 8.32
C TYR A 94 11.51 21.58 6.95
N GLU A 95 11.15 22.28 5.86
CA GLU A 95 11.36 21.81 4.48
C GLU A 95 12.84 21.47 4.18
N ALA A 96 13.77 22.31 4.67
CA ALA A 96 15.21 22.13 4.44
C ALA A 96 15.79 20.84 5.04
N GLN A 97 15.14 20.27 6.08
CA GLN A 97 15.57 19.06 6.78
C GLN A 97 14.61 17.89 6.58
N THR A 98 13.55 18.09 5.78
CA THR A 98 12.54 17.05 5.53
C THR A 98 12.93 16.18 4.34
N VAL A 99 12.88 14.86 4.55
CA VAL A 99 13.05 13.86 3.50
C VAL A 99 11.78 13.02 3.35
N ARG A 100 11.37 12.79 2.12
CA ARG A 100 10.26 11.91 1.79
C ARG A 100 10.74 10.47 1.86
N VAL A 101 10.17 9.68 2.75
CA VAL A 101 10.61 8.30 2.98
C VAL A 101 10.03 7.34 1.93
N TYR A 102 8.77 7.55 1.54
CA TYR A 102 8.03 6.59 0.72
C TYR A 102 8.72 6.18 -0.60
N PRO A 103 9.36 7.09 -1.36
CA PRO A 103 10.11 6.72 -2.56
C PRO A 103 11.28 5.75 -2.32
N HIS A 104 11.90 5.83 -1.13
CA HIS A 104 13.07 5.02 -0.75
C HIS A 104 12.70 3.77 0.04
N LEU A 105 11.48 3.68 0.56
CA LEU A 105 11.06 2.70 1.55
C LEU A 105 11.29 1.26 1.09
N PHE A 106 10.92 0.97 -0.15
CA PHE A 106 11.01 -0.40 -0.69
C PHE A 106 12.48 -0.81 -0.90
N GLU A 107 13.31 0.11 -1.33
CA GLU A 107 14.74 -0.15 -1.51
C GLU A 107 15.46 -0.31 -0.16
N LEU A 108 15.05 0.46 0.85
CA LEU A 108 15.55 0.29 2.22
C LEU A 108 15.16 -1.07 2.82
N LEU A 109 13.99 -1.61 2.49
CA LEU A 109 13.49 -2.87 3.04
C LEU A 109 13.96 -4.11 2.26
N TYR A 110 14.06 -4.00 0.94
CA TYR A 110 14.25 -5.14 0.04
C TYR A 110 15.58 -5.08 -0.73
N GLY A 111 16.33 -3.97 -0.63
CA GLY A 111 17.46 -3.68 -1.49
C GLY A 111 17.03 -3.06 -2.82
N ALA A 112 17.99 -2.79 -3.70
CA ALA A 112 17.72 -2.28 -5.03
C ALA A 112 16.89 -3.29 -5.84
N PRO A 113 15.95 -2.83 -6.70
CA PRO A 113 15.23 -3.74 -7.58
C PRO A 113 16.20 -4.45 -8.53
N VAL A 114 16.05 -5.77 -8.67
CA VAL A 114 16.91 -6.60 -9.54
C VAL A 114 16.60 -6.38 -11.02
N ARG A 115 15.34 -5.99 -11.36
CA ARG A 115 14.94 -5.68 -12.72
C ARG A 115 13.63 -4.90 -12.79
N TYR A 116 13.44 -4.25 -13.92
CA TYR A 116 12.16 -3.67 -14.33
C TYR A 116 11.58 -4.51 -15.48
N GLU A 117 10.34 -4.93 -15.33
CA GLU A 117 9.58 -5.63 -16.38
C GLU A 117 8.49 -4.69 -16.92
N ALA A 118 8.64 -4.25 -18.16
CA ALA A 118 7.69 -3.34 -18.78
C ALA A 118 6.33 -4.00 -19.06
N ALA A 119 6.30 -5.32 -19.24
CA ALA A 119 5.14 -6.09 -19.67
C ALA A 119 5.08 -7.47 -18.97
N LEU A 120 4.97 -7.46 -17.62
CA LEU A 120 4.76 -8.68 -16.86
C LEU A 120 3.38 -9.25 -17.18
N PRO A 121 3.26 -10.53 -17.64
CA PRO A 121 1.95 -11.14 -17.85
C PRO A 121 1.14 -11.22 -16.57
N LEU A 122 -0.05 -10.60 -16.54
CA LEU A 122 -0.91 -10.58 -15.37
C LEU A 122 -1.32 -11.98 -14.92
N ALA A 123 -1.66 -12.86 -15.87
CA ALA A 123 -2.01 -14.25 -15.58
C ALA A 123 -0.88 -15.00 -14.87
N ALA A 124 0.38 -14.78 -15.27
CA ALA A 124 1.54 -15.38 -14.62
C ALA A 124 1.76 -14.86 -13.18
N LEU A 125 1.46 -13.57 -12.95
CA LEU A 125 1.49 -13.00 -11.60
C LEU A 125 0.38 -13.57 -10.72
N LEU A 126 -0.85 -13.65 -11.22
CA LEU A 126 -2.01 -14.17 -10.49
C LEU A 126 -1.83 -15.66 -10.14
N ALA A 127 -1.23 -16.45 -11.03
CA ALA A 127 -0.96 -17.87 -10.78
C ALA A 127 0.00 -18.12 -9.60
N ARG A 128 0.79 -17.12 -9.21
CA ARG A 128 1.75 -17.18 -8.08
C ARG A 128 1.16 -16.69 -6.77
N GLN A 129 -0.04 -16.10 -6.78
CA GLN A 129 -0.65 -15.60 -5.55
C GLN A 129 -1.24 -16.76 -4.73
N ASP A 130 -1.16 -16.62 -3.41
CA ASP A 130 -1.81 -17.53 -2.48
C ASP A 130 -3.34 -17.35 -2.57
N ARG A 131 -4.04 -18.38 -2.98
CA ARG A 131 -5.50 -18.37 -3.15
C ARG A 131 -6.25 -18.37 -1.82
N GLU A 132 -5.60 -18.71 -0.72
CA GLU A 132 -6.14 -18.64 0.64
C GLU A 132 -6.06 -17.22 1.23
N GLU A 133 -5.36 -16.29 0.55
CA GLU A 133 -5.22 -14.89 0.94
C GLU A 133 -6.24 -14.01 0.23
N TYR A 134 -7.19 -13.50 0.98
CA TYR A 134 -8.34 -12.76 0.43
C TYR A 134 -8.08 -11.26 0.18
N TRP A 135 -6.90 -10.72 0.49
CA TRP A 135 -6.61 -9.30 0.27
C TRP A 135 -6.81 -8.84 -1.17
N LEU A 136 -6.35 -9.62 -2.14
CA LEU A 136 -6.55 -9.31 -3.55
C LEU A 136 -8.00 -9.56 -3.96
N VAL A 137 -8.63 -10.62 -3.43
CA VAL A 137 -10.01 -11.01 -3.77
C VAL A 137 -11.03 -9.96 -3.35
N VAL A 138 -10.93 -9.42 -2.12
CA VAL A 138 -11.87 -8.37 -1.66
C VAL A 138 -11.72 -7.09 -2.44
N ARG A 139 -10.49 -6.74 -2.89
CA ARG A 139 -10.26 -5.60 -3.78
C ARG A 139 -10.82 -5.84 -5.17
N TYR A 140 -10.58 -7.03 -5.72
CA TYR A 140 -11.11 -7.42 -7.02
C TYR A 140 -12.64 -7.33 -7.03
N ALA A 141 -13.32 -7.89 -6.03
CA ALA A 141 -14.77 -7.83 -5.92
C ALA A 141 -15.27 -6.36 -5.90
N ALA A 142 -14.65 -5.51 -5.09
CA ALA A 142 -15.04 -4.11 -4.97
C ALA A 142 -14.79 -3.33 -6.29
N VAL A 143 -13.63 -3.51 -6.92
CA VAL A 143 -13.31 -2.84 -8.21
C VAL A 143 -14.22 -3.33 -9.31
N ARG A 144 -14.47 -4.65 -9.43
CA ARG A 144 -15.34 -5.24 -10.44
C ARG A 144 -16.74 -4.65 -10.37
N ASP A 145 -17.34 -4.68 -9.19
CA ASP A 145 -18.72 -4.23 -9.01
C ASP A 145 -18.84 -2.72 -9.14
N TYR A 146 -17.82 -1.96 -8.68
CA TYR A 146 -17.76 -0.50 -8.93
C TYR A 146 -17.70 -0.16 -10.42
N LEU A 147 -16.85 -0.85 -11.18
CA LEU A 147 -16.75 -0.60 -12.64
C LEU A 147 -18.00 -1.02 -13.40
N ALA A 148 -18.77 -2.01 -12.89
CA ALA A 148 -20.03 -2.44 -13.50
C ALA A 148 -21.21 -1.55 -13.15
N GLY A 149 -21.33 -1.10 -11.89
CA GLY A 149 -22.49 -0.39 -11.36
C GLY A 149 -22.24 1.05 -10.91
N GLY A 150 -21.04 1.60 -11.13
CA GLY A 150 -20.66 2.90 -10.61
C GLY A 150 -20.66 2.89 -9.08
N ARG A 151 -21.37 3.83 -8.46
CA ARG A 151 -21.45 3.92 -6.99
C ARG A 151 -22.45 2.97 -6.33
N ASP A 152 -23.23 2.24 -7.10
CA ASP A 152 -24.24 1.29 -6.61
C ASP A 152 -23.67 -0.14 -6.54
N TYR A 153 -22.80 -0.40 -5.58
CA TYR A 153 -22.22 -1.71 -5.32
C TYR A 153 -22.15 -2.03 -3.81
N PRO A 154 -23.29 -2.01 -3.12
CA PRO A 154 -23.32 -1.99 -1.65
C PRO A 154 -22.64 -3.20 -1.01
N ARG A 155 -22.84 -4.41 -1.57
CA ARG A 155 -22.30 -5.64 -0.99
C ARG A 155 -20.78 -5.71 -1.01
N SER A 156 -20.17 -5.64 -2.16
CA SER A 156 -18.70 -5.73 -2.28
C SER A 156 -18.00 -4.54 -1.64
N ARG A 157 -18.63 -3.34 -1.66
CA ARG A 157 -18.17 -2.17 -0.94
C ARG A 157 -18.14 -2.39 0.57
N GLU A 158 -19.19 -2.95 1.13
CA GLU A 158 -19.28 -3.25 2.56
C GLU A 158 -18.23 -4.31 2.96
N LEU A 159 -18.11 -5.40 2.20
CA LEU A 159 -17.11 -6.44 2.48
C LEU A 159 -15.68 -5.88 2.42
N TYR A 160 -15.40 -5.02 1.44
CA TYR A 160 -14.11 -4.35 1.35
C TYR A 160 -13.89 -3.38 2.52
N LEU A 161 -14.87 -2.56 2.88
CA LEU A 161 -14.81 -1.64 4.02
C LEU A 161 -14.52 -2.40 5.31
N ARG A 162 -15.31 -3.43 5.64
CA ARG A 162 -15.11 -4.28 6.81
C ARG A 162 -13.73 -4.94 6.84
N SER A 163 -13.22 -5.38 5.68
CA SER A 163 -11.86 -5.94 5.59
C SER A 163 -10.78 -4.91 5.92
N LEU A 164 -10.98 -3.65 5.54
CA LEU A 164 -10.06 -2.56 5.87
C LEU A 164 -10.11 -2.19 7.36
N GLU A 165 -11.29 -2.21 7.97
CA GLU A 165 -11.49 -1.89 9.38
C GLU A 165 -10.76 -2.85 10.33
N LEU A 166 -10.45 -4.07 9.88
CA LEU A 166 -9.60 -4.99 10.63
C LEU A 166 -8.17 -4.46 10.86
N HIS A 167 -7.73 -3.50 10.05
CA HIS A 167 -6.35 -3.00 10.06
C HIS A 167 -6.24 -1.49 10.28
N CYS A 168 -7.36 -0.75 10.15
CA CYS A 168 -7.37 0.70 10.36
C CYS A 168 -8.75 1.16 10.82
N GLY A 169 -8.81 2.30 11.51
CA GLY A 169 -10.09 2.82 11.96
C GLY A 169 -11.01 3.24 10.79
N GLU A 170 -12.31 3.26 11.06
CA GLU A 170 -13.42 3.51 10.10
C GLU A 170 -13.15 4.69 9.15
N LYS A 171 -12.77 5.85 9.69
CA LYS A 171 -12.47 7.05 8.87
C LYS A 171 -11.36 6.79 7.83
N THR A 172 -10.35 6.01 8.19
CA THR A 172 -9.25 5.65 7.28
C THR A 172 -9.73 4.63 6.26
N ALA A 173 -10.56 3.66 6.67
CA ALA A 173 -11.14 2.66 5.80
C ALA A 173 -12.03 3.31 4.72
N LEU A 174 -12.93 4.22 5.09
CA LEU A 174 -13.76 4.98 4.16
C LEU A 174 -12.94 5.76 3.14
N ARG A 175 -11.89 6.46 3.59
CA ARG A 175 -10.98 7.16 2.68
C ARG A 175 -10.30 6.21 1.69
N ARG A 176 -9.88 5.02 2.13
CA ARG A 176 -9.25 4.01 1.27
C ARG A 176 -10.23 3.45 0.23
N VAL A 177 -11.50 3.29 0.57
CA VAL A 177 -12.55 2.94 -0.40
C VAL A 177 -12.64 4.00 -1.49
N SER A 178 -12.76 5.28 -1.12
CA SER A 178 -12.82 6.39 -2.11
C SER A 178 -11.56 6.49 -2.96
N GLN A 179 -10.38 6.21 -2.39
CA GLN A 179 -9.13 6.16 -3.15
C GLN A 179 -9.11 4.99 -4.16
N MET A 180 -9.65 3.84 -3.78
CA MET A 180 -9.79 2.69 -4.69
C MET A 180 -10.74 3.03 -5.83
N GLU A 181 -11.90 3.64 -5.56
CA GLU A 181 -12.88 4.08 -6.57
C GLU A 181 -12.24 5.06 -7.58
N ALA A 182 -11.53 6.07 -7.09
CA ALA A 182 -10.81 7.03 -7.93
C ALA A 182 -9.73 6.37 -8.80
N LEU A 183 -8.97 5.41 -8.22
CA LEU A 183 -7.98 4.65 -8.96
C LEU A 183 -8.62 3.78 -10.05
N ALA A 184 -9.71 3.10 -9.73
CA ALA A 184 -10.42 2.25 -10.69
C ALA A 184 -10.93 3.07 -11.89
N SER A 185 -11.50 4.26 -11.64
CA SER A 185 -11.91 5.20 -12.69
C SER A 185 -10.71 5.65 -13.54
N SER A 186 -9.62 6.10 -12.91
CA SER A 186 -8.42 6.54 -13.63
C SER A 186 -7.82 5.43 -14.50
N VAL A 187 -7.72 4.19 -14.00
CA VAL A 187 -7.21 3.07 -14.80
C VAL A 187 -8.17 2.70 -15.95
N ALA A 188 -9.48 2.81 -15.75
CA ALA A 188 -10.46 2.56 -16.81
C ALA A 188 -10.42 3.60 -17.91
N GLU A 189 -10.15 4.86 -17.59
CA GLU A 189 -10.12 5.99 -18.52
C GLU A 189 -8.76 6.13 -19.23
N GLU A 190 -7.67 6.04 -18.48
CA GLU A 190 -6.31 6.34 -18.93
C GLU A 190 -5.48 5.09 -19.23
N GLY A 191 -5.93 3.91 -18.80
CA GLY A 191 -5.16 2.69 -18.81
C GLY A 191 -4.18 2.56 -17.65
N PHE A 192 -3.38 1.49 -17.69
CA PHE A 192 -2.37 1.24 -16.65
C PHE A 192 -1.11 2.10 -16.93
N ARG A 193 -0.72 2.91 -15.97
CA ARG A 193 0.39 3.85 -16.11
C ARG A 193 1.74 3.17 -15.93
N SER A 194 2.64 3.33 -16.88
CA SER A 194 4.00 2.74 -16.87
C SER A 194 4.93 3.39 -15.83
N ASP A 195 4.69 4.65 -15.46
CA ASP A 195 5.45 5.38 -14.44
C ASP A 195 5.11 4.96 -12.99
N ARG A 196 4.08 4.11 -12.83
CA ARG A 196 3.66 3.54 -11.55
C ARG A 196 3.62 2.02 -11.57
N PRO A 197 4.77 1.35 -11.72
CA PRO A 197 4.83 -0.12 -11.77
C PRO A 197 4.34 -0.74 -10.45
N VAL A 198 3.78 -1.94 -10.51
CA VAL A 198 3.58 -2.75 -9.29
C VAL A 198 4.92 -3.19 -8.75
N ARG A 199 4.99 -3.49 -7.47
CA ARG A 199 6.21 -4.00 -6.84
C ARG A 199 5.98 -5.43 -6.40
N ILE A 200 6.85 -6.31 -6.85
CA ILE A 200 6.83 -7.73 -6.53
C ILE A 200 8.23 -8.19 -6.13
N ASP A 201 8.32 -9.34 -5.48
CA ASP A 201 9.62 -10.00 -5.30
C ASP A 201 9.87 -11.06 -6.41
N GLU A 202 11.06 -11.64 -6.40
CA GLU A 202 11.46 -12.69 -7.38
C GLU A 202 10.59 -13.95 -7.27
N ALA A 203 9.97 -14.22 -6.11
CA ALA A 203 8.99 -15.28 -5.95
C ALA A 203 7.60 -14.92 -6.53
N GLY A 204 7.39 -13.66 -6.93
CA GLY A 204 6.13 -13.16 -7.47
C GLY A 204 5.13 -12.71 -6.40
N ARG A 205 5.56 -12.58 -5.13
CA ARG A 205 4.70 -12.04 -4.07
C ARG A 205 4.54 -10.53 -4.27
N VAL A 206 3.33 -10.02 -4.11
CA VAL A 206 3.05 -8.59 -4.31
C VAL A 206 3.47 -7.81 -3.07
N ILE A 207 4.44 -6.92 -3.23
CA ILE A 207 4.91 -5.99 -2.21
C ILE A 207 4.02 -4.74 -2.17
N ASP A 208 3.66 -4.20 -3.35
CA ASP A 208 2.79 -3.04 -3.49
C ASP A 208 2.03 -3.08 -4.82
N GLY A 209 0.80 -2.57 -4.81
CA GLY A 209 -0.01 -2.43 -6.02
C GLY A 209 -1.21 -3.36 -6.12
N LEU A 210 -1.66 -4.00 -5.04
CA LEU A 210 -2.83 -4.91 -5.05
C LEU A 210 -4.09 -4.27 -5.68
N HIS A 211 -4.35 -2.97 -5.46
CA HIS A 211 -5.48 -2.28 -6.10
C HIS A 211 -5.28 -2.17 -7.61
N ARG A 212 -4.06 -1.87 -8.07
CA ARG A 212 -3.73 -1.77 -9.50
C ARG A 212 -3.85 -3.13 -10.18
N ILE A 213 -3.43 -4.20 -9.51
CA ILE A 213 -3.60 -5.58 -9.98
C ILE A 213 -5.09 -5.93 -10.08
N ALA A 214 -5.90 -5.57 -9.07
CA ALA A 214 -7.34 -5.77 -9.12
C ALA A 214 -7.99 -5.02 -10.29
N CYS A 215 -7.63 -3.75 -10.52
CA CYS A 215 -8.09 -2.97 -11.67
C CYS A 215 -7.70 -3.63 -13.00
N ALA A 216 -6.43 -4.06 -13.12
CA ALA A 216 -5.94 -4.71 -14.34
C ALA A 216 -6.70 -6.02 -14.63
N ALA A 217 -6.98 -6.81 -13.60
CA ALA A 217 -7.76 -8.04 -13.73
C ALA A 217 -9.21 -7.76 -14.20
N CYS A 218 -9.88 -6.78 -13.57
CA CYS A 218 -11.24 -6.40 -13.95
C CYS A 218 -11.34 -5.85 -15.39
N LEU A 219 -10.32 -5.08 -15.80
CA LEU A 219 -10.26 -4.47 -17.14
C LEU A 219 -9.62 -5.38 -18.19
N ARG A 220 -9.27 -6.62 -17.82
CA ARG A 220 -8.62 -7.61 -18.69
C ARG A 220 -7.34 -7.10 -19.35
N ILE A 221 -6.55 -6.34 -18.61
CA ILE A 221 -5.24 -5.88 -19.02
C ILE A 221 -4.29 -7.09 -18.98
N GLU A 222 -3.72 -7.46 -20.11
CA GLU A 222 -2.92 -8.69 -20.22
C GLU A 222 -1.55 -8.58 -19.57
N THR A 223 -0.94 -7.38 -19.62
CA THR A 223 0.40 -7.14 -19.09
C THR A 223 0.44 -5.85 -18.26
N ILE A 224 1.24 -5.84 -17.21
CA ILE A 224 1.44 -4.66 -16.35
C ILE A 224 2.93 -4.42 -16.10
N PRO A 225 3.38 -3.16 -15.93
CA PRO A 225 4.76 -2.87 -15.56
C PRO A 225 5.01 -3.26 -14.10
N ALA A 226 6.18 -3.85 -13.83
CA ALA A 226 6.58 -4.29 -12.51
C ALA A 226 8.04 -3.94 -12.18
N LEU A 227 8.30 -3.57 -10.93
CA LEU A 227 9.62 -3.57 -10.31
C LEU A 227 9.77 -4.85 -9.50
N VAL A 228 10.82 -5.61 -9.78
CA VAL A 228 11.09 -6.89 -9.12
C VAL A 228 12.22 -6.69 -8.12
N TYR A 229 11.95 -7.02 -6.86
CA TYR A 229 12.88 -6.91 -5.76
C TYR A 229 13.43 -8.29 -5.36
N PRO A 230 14.58 -8.35 -4.69
CA PRO A 230 15.06 -9.61 -4.11
C PRO A 230 14.03 -10.17 -3.11
N VAL A 231 14.01 -11.49 -2.95
CA VAL A 231 13.27 -12.12 -1.84
C VAL A 231 13.88 -11.67 -0.53
N SER A 232 13.08 -11.11 0.37
CA SER A 232 13.53 -10.59 1.66
C SER A 232 12.78 -11.26 2.81
N PRO A 233 13.47 -11.73 3.86
CA PRO A 233 12.85 -12.25 5.07
C PRO A 233 12.08 -11.18 5.84
N VAL A 234 12.32 -9.91 5.58
CA VAL A 234 11.58 -8.79 6.16
C VAL A 234 10.15 -8.77 5.65
N PHE A 235 9.92 -9.20 4.40
CA PHE A 235 8.57 -9.34 3.86
C PHE A 235 7.72 -10.25 4.74
N ASP A 236 8.23 -11.43 5.08
CA ASP A 236 7.49 -12.41 5.86
C ASP A 236 7.09 -11.85 7.25
N ARG A 237 7.98 -11.12 7.92
CA ARG A 237 7.67 -10.52 9.24
C ARG A 237 6.62 -9.41 9.17
N ILE A 238 6.70 -8.50 8.20
CA ILE A 238 5.77 -7.37 8.09
C ILE A 238 4.40 -7.85 7.61
N PHE A 239 4.37 -8.79 6.68
CA PHE A 239 3.13 -9.28 6.08
C PHE A 239 2.47 -10.41 6.88
N GLU A 240 3.25 -11.30 7.51
CA GLU A 240 2.68 -12.38 8.29
C GLU A 240 1.92 -11.92 9.52
N GLU A 241 2.37 -10.85 10.19
CA GLU A 241 1.77 -10.39 11.44
C GLU A 241 0.58 -9.44 11.23
N LYS A 242 0.58 -8.62 10.16
CA LYS A 242 -0.38 -7.49 10.05
C LYS A 242 -1.19 -7.43 8.77
N ASN A 243 -0.82 -8.16 7.72
CA ASN A 243 -1.43 -8.00 6.39
C ASN A 243 -1.99 -9.30 5.79
N ARG A 244 -2.00 -10.39 6.53
CA ARG A 244 -2.69 -11.59 6.07
C ARG A 244 -4.19 -11.48 6.28
N LEU A 245 -4.95 -11.81 5.27
CA LEU A 245 -6.41 -11.90 5.32
C LEU A 245 -6.87 -13.30 4.93
N PRO A 246 -6.42 -14.35 5.65
CA PRO A 246 -6.89 -15.71 5.38
C PRO A 246 -8.36 -15.84 5.76
N GLN A 247 -9.03 -16.86 5.23
CA GLN A 247 -10.44 -17.14 5.50
C GLN A 247 -10.78 -17.14 6.99
N ARG A 248 -9.90 -17.69 7.84
CA ARG A 248 -10.10 -17.71 9.30
C ARG A 248 -10.23 -16.32 9.92
N THR A 249 -9.44 -15.35 9.43
CA THR A 249 -9.49 -13.96 9.90
C THR A 249 -10.81 -13.30 9.50
N LEU A 250 -11.27 -13.49 8.26
CA LEU A 250 -12.56 -12.99 7.81
C LEU A 250 -13.71 -13.60 8.64
N ARG A 251 -13.70 -14.91 8.88
CA ARG A 251 -14.72 -15.57 9.72
C ARG A 251 -14.73 -15.03 11.16
N ALA A 252 -13.55 -14.87 11.77
CA ALA A 252 -13.42 -14.28 13.10
C ALA A 252 -13.94 -12.82 13.16
N ALA A 253 -13.88 -12.11 12.05
CA ALA A 253 -14.42 -10.76 11.88
C ALA A 253 -15.91 -10.72 11.51
N GLY A 254 -16.61 -11.86 11.60
CA GLY A 254 -18.05 -11.95 11.38
C GLY A 254 -18.49 -12.01 9.90
N PHE A 255 -17.58 -12.37 8.98
CA PHE A 255 -17.98 -12.70 7.60
C PHE A 255 -18.71 -14.03 7.58
N GLY A 256 -20.00 -13.99 7.25
CA GLY A 256 -20.89 -15.17 7.24
C GLY A 256 -20.62 -16.11 6.05
N GLU A 257 -21.32 -17.25 6.03
CA GLU A 257 -21.18 -18.22 4.93
C GLU A 257 -21.55 -17.65 3.57
N GLU A 258 -22.51 -16.74 3.53
CA GLU A 258 -22.90 -16.07 2.29
C GLU A 258 -21.80 -15.15 1.77
N ASP A 259 -21.15 -14.38 2.66
CA ASP A 259 -20.01 -13.51 2.33
C ASP A 259 -18.84 -14.33 1.79
N MET A 260 -18.54 -15.45 2.49
CA MET A 260 -17.46 -16.34 2.09
C MET A 260 -17.74 -17.05 0.76
N ARG A 261 -19.00 -17.40 0.49
CA ARG A 261 -19.41 -17.99 -0.80
C ARG A 261 -19.23 -16.97 -1.92
N PHE A 262 -19.63 -15.72 -1.69
CA PHE A 262 -19.44 -14.63 -2.65
C PHE A 262 -17.95 -14.39 -2.94
N LEU A 263 -17.12 -14.29 -1.90
CA LEU A 263 -15.67 -14.08 -2.07
C LEU A 263 -14.99 -15.29 -2.74
N ARG A 264 -15.41 -16.52 -2.48
CA ARG A 264 -14.88 -17.69 -3.19
C ARG A 264 -15.21 -17.66 -4.68
N ALA A 265 -16.45 -17.29 -5.05
CA ALA A 265 -16.81 -17.10 -6.46
C ALA A 265 -15.96 -16.02 -7.13
N CYS A 266 -15.70 -14.91 -6.44
CA CYS A 266 -14.78 -13.86 -6.93
C CYS A 266 -13.34 -14.38 -7.07
N ALA A 267 -12.87 -15.23 -6.16
CA ALA A 267 -11.54 -15.84 -6.23
C ALA A 267 -11.43 -16.80 -7.43
N GLU A 268 -12.44 -17.63 -7.65
CA GLU A 268 -12.51 -18.51 -8.82
C GLU A 268 -12.46 -17.71 -10.12
N GLU A 269 -13.20 -16.61 -10.22
CA GLU A 269 -13.19 -15.72 -11.36
C GLU A 269 -11.82 -15.06 -11.57
N LEU A 270 -11.23 -14.49 -10.50
CA LEU A 270 -9.94 -13.79 -10.53
C LEU A 270 -8.78 -14.71 -10.94
N PHE A 271 -8.74 -15.92 -10.39
CA PHE A 271 -7.62 -16.85 -10.57
C PHE A 271 -7.86 -17.89 -11.68
N SER A 272 -9.01 -17.84 -12.36
CA SER A 272 -9.23 -18.68 -13.54
C SER A 272 -8.39 -18.17 -14.72
N PRO A 273 -7.71 -19.05 -15.45
CA PRO A 273 -7.07 -18.65 -16.69
C PRO A 273 -8.19 -18.14 -17.61
N THR A 274 -8.07 -16.92 -18.08
CA THR A 274 -9.03 -16.28 -19.00
C THR A 274 -9.11 -17.10 -20.27
N SER A 275 -10.07 -18.03 -20.34
CA SER A 275 -10.57 -18.53 -21.62
C SER A 275 -11.23 -17.34 -22.30
N GLY A 276 -10.72 -16.96 -23.48
CA GLY A 276 -11.13 -15.80 -24.26
C GLY A 276 -12.66 -15.70 -24.43
N GLY A 277 -13.28 -14.91 -23.58
CA GLY A 277 -14.66 -14.47 -23.75
C GLY A 277 -14.70 -13.12 -24.49
N PRO A 278 -15.79 -12.81 -25.21
CA PRO A 278 -15.86 -11.63 -26.07
C PRO A 278 -15.70 -10.34 -25.27
N SER A 279 -14.86 -9.46 -25.82
CA SER A 279 -14.72 -8.07 -25.37
C SER A 279 -16.08 -7.38 -25.30
N PRO A 280 -16.42 -6.63 -24.25
CA PRO A 280 -17.63 -5.81 -24.28
C PRO A 280 -17.46 -4.76 -25.39
N GLU A 281 -18.28 -4.85 -26.43
CA GLU A 281 -18.40 -3.83 -27.45
C GLU A 281 -18.69 -2.49 -26.77
N ARG A 282 -17.79 -1.55 -26.94
CA ARG A 282 -18.02 -0.16 -26.54
C ARG A 282 -19.19 0.38 -27.36
N SER A 283 -20.39 0.40 -26.76
CA SER A 283 -21.51 1.13 -27.31
C SER A 283 -21.16 2.63 -27.25
N ARG A 284 -20.49 3.11 -28.28
CA ARG A 284 -20.44 4.53 -28.60
C ARG A 284 -21.82 4.90 -29.15
N GLN A 285 -22.72 5.28 -28.26
CA GLN A 285 -23.87 6.08 -28.68
C GLN A 285 -23.42 7.53 -28.78
N LYS A 286 -23.68 8.07 -29.95
CA LYS A 286 -23.47 9.45 -30.37
C LYS A 286 -24.34 10.43 -29.58
#